data_86adb778d5637210711672cbe7813f85
#
_entry.id   86adb778d5637210711672cbe7813f85
#
_cell.length_a   1.000
_cell.length_b   1.000
_cell.length_c   1.000
_cell.angle_alpha   90.00
_cell.angle_beta   90.00
_cell.angle_gamma   90.00
#
_symmetry.space_group_name_H-M   'P 1'
#
loop_
_entity.id
_entity.type
_entity.pdbx_description
1 polymer ?
#
loop_
_entity_poly.entity_id
_entity_poly.type
_entity_poly.pdbx_seq_one_letter_code
_entity_poly.pdbx_strand_id
1 'polypeptide(L)'
;DNSALFDAVRTGVLQAMNPFTIYWSGKIPASVFLTSYPAGPDQTSQWDTMFYGLNMLEMTREIFAKKGLFYVGPIHHDGNIIHSKKSVETLQDLKGMKIRLPGGMVAQVFEKFGVSTTSLPSSDIYPLEKGTVDAADYVGPAINYDLGFAEVTNYIICAGPPGQTSLYQPVDVMDLTVNMRAWKRLSKQMQTFVEEQVKTYSVYHYVNVQKANSAAMEKFLSKGTKVQRLSAEEVVQFRKAAVPIWYEWAKKDKDASRIFKLQQDFMLNPYMGYLTEADVKGLKL
;
A
#
# COMPACT_ATOMS: atom_id res chain seq x y z
N ASP A 1 12.35 -6.47 12.40
CA ASP A 1 10.93 -6.39 12.77
C ASP A 1 10.47 -4.94 12.72
N ASN A 2 9.41 -4.67 11.94
CA ASN A 2 8.88 -3.31 11.72
C ASN A 2 8.38 -2.65 13.02
N SER A 3 7.82 -3.43 13.94
CA SER A 3 7.38 -2.90 15.24
C SER A 3 8.56 -2.39 16.08
N ALA A 4 9.67 -3.11 16.06
CA ALA A 4 10.91 -2.69 16.75
C ALA A 4 11.50 -1.42 16.10
N LEU A 5 11.44 -1.29 14.78
CA LEU A 5 11.88 -0.08 14.07
C LEU A 5 11.07 1.16 14.52
N PHE A 6 9.74 1.04 14.61
CA PHE A 6 8.89 2.12 15.10
C PHE A 6 9.30 2.60 16.49
N ASP A 7 9.49 1.65 17.41
CA ASP A 7 9.87 1.98 18.79
C ASP A 7 11.29 2.53 18.90
N ALA A 8 12.23 2.04 18.10
CA ALA A 8 13.60 2.57 18.04
C ALA A 8 13.63 4.05 17.61
N VAL A 9 12.83 4.43 16.61
CA VAL A 9 12.72 5.84 16.20
C VAL A 9 11.94 6.65 17.24
N ARG A 10 10.83 6.14 17.76
CA ARG A 10 10.03 6.81 18.78
C ARG A 10 10.84 7.13 20.04
N THR A 11 11.67 6.22 20.49
CA THR A 11 12.51 6.39 21.69
C THR A 11 13.78 7.19 21.42
N GLY A 12 14.19 7.35 20.16
CA GLY A 12 15.38 8.10 19.75
C GLY A 12 16.66 7.26 19.64
N VAL A 13 16.55 5.93 19.68
CA VAL A 13 17.68 5.03 19.35
C VAL A 13 18.07 5.22 17.88
N LEU A 14 17.09 5.36 17.00
CA LEU A 14 17.27 5.82 15.63
C LEU A 14 16.63 7.19 15.47
N GLN A 15 17.19 8.02 14.57
CA GLN A 15 16.71 9.37 14.34
C GLN A 15 15.56 9.42 13.32
N ALA A 16 15.54 8.51 12.34
CA ALA A 16 14.57 8.50 11.27
C ALA A 16 14.32 7.08 10.76
N MET A 17 13.23 6.92 10.03
CA MET A 17 12.85 5.69 9.32
C MET A 17 12.17 6.03 7.99
N ASN A 18 12.23 5.08 7.05
CA ASN A 18 11.52 5.15 5.77
C ASN A 18 10.68 3.85 5.59
N PRO A 19 9.51 3.76 6.23
CA PRO A 19 8.65 2.57 6.21
C PRO A 19 7.49 2.69 5.23
N PHE A 20 6.75 1.59 5.07
CA PHE A 20 5.34 1.63 4.67
C PHE A 20 4.47 1.76 5.92
N THR A 21 3.58 2.76 5.93
CA THR A 21 2.77 3.08 7.12
C THR A 21 1.81 1.97 7.54
N ILE A 22 1.45 1.06 6.63
CA ILE A 22 0.57 -0.08 6.92
C ILE A 22 1.04 -0.93 8.11
N TYR A 23 2.34 -1.01 8.34
CA TYR A 23 2.92 -1.76 9.45
C TYR A 23 2.61 -1.17 10.84
N TRP A 24 2.08 0.05 10.89
CA TRP A 24 1.74 0.72 12.15
C TRP A 24 0.27 0.59 12.54
N SER A 25 -0.55 -0.17 11.80
CA SER A 25 -2.00 -0.27 12.00
C SER A 25 -2.42 -0.67 13.44
N GLY A 26 -1.59 -1.44 14.12
CA GLY A 26 -1.80 -1.78 15.53
C GLY A 26 -1.46 -0.65 16.53
N LYS A 27 -0.63 0.32 16.15
CA LYS A 27 -0.20 1.46 16.99
C LYS A 27 -0.87 2.77 16.59
N ILE A 28 -1.21 2.90 15.31
CA ILE A 28 -1.85 4.05 14.68
C ILE A 28 -2.87 3.50 13.68
N PRO A 29 -4.14 3.26 14.05
CA PRO A 29 -5.16 2.72 13.13
C PRO A 29 -5.33 3.53 11.85
N ALA A 30 -5.18 4.87 11.91
CA ALA A 30 -5.22 5.75 10.75
C ALA A 30 -4.14 5.43 9.69
N SER A 31 -3.05 4.74 10.07
CA SER A 31 -1.90 4.50 9.17
C SER A 31 -2.24 3.66 7.95
N VAL A 32 -3.30 2.86 8.01
CA VAL A 32 -3.76 2.07 6.85
C VAL A 32 -4.30 2.95 5.71
N PHE A 33 -4.69 4.18 6.01
CA PHE A 33 -5.16 5.17 5.04
C PHE A 33 -4.07 6.16 4.62
N LEU A 34 -2.84 6.01 5.09
CA LEU A 34 -1.70 6.85 4.72
C LEU A 34 -0.80 6.20 3.67
N THR A 35 -1.15 5.02 3.22
CA THR A 35 -0.54 4.25 2.13
C THR A 35 -1.64 3.57 1.34
N SER A 36 -1.28 2.88 0.27
CA SER A 36 -2.22 2.14 -0.56
C SER A 36 -3.00 1.09 0.24
N TYR A 37 -4.28 0.98 -0.05
CA TYR A 37 -5.19 0.00 0.54
C TYR A 37 -6.10 -0.63 -0.54
N PRO A 38 -6.73 -1.78 -0.26
CA PRO A 38 -7.47 -2.55 -1.27
C PRO A 38 -8.48 -1.71 -2.04
N ALA A 39 -8.29 -1.60 -3.36
CA ALA A 39 -9.11 -0.81 -4.28
C ALA A 39 -9.23 0.68 -3.90
N GLY A 40 -8.29 1.22 -3.14
CA GLY A 40 -8.17 2.66 -2.83
C GLY A 40 -7.61 3.46 -4.01
N PRO A 41 -7.31 4.76 -3.82
CA PRO A 41 -6.79 5.62 -4.89
C PRO A 41 -5.59 4.98 -5.59
N ASP A 42 -5.61 5.00 -6.93
CA ASP A 42 -4.73 4.19 -7.78
C ASP A 42 -3.69 4.99 -8.58
N GLN A 43 -3.60 6.29 -8.34
CA GLN A 43 -2.64 7.18 -9.00
C GLN A 43 -1.86 8.02 -7.99
N THR A 44 -0.56 8.20 -8.23
CA THR A 44 0.31 9.04 -7.39
C THR A 44 -0.21 10.48 -7.27
N SER A 45 -0.77 11.04 -8.35
CA SER A 45 -1.35 12.37 -8.36
C SER A 45 -2.55 12.54 -7.42
N GLN A 46 -3.34 11.48 -7.21
CA GLN A 46 -4.44 11.48 -6.24
C GLN A 46 -3.89 11.59 -4.81
N TRP A 47 -2.84 10.82 -4.50
CA TRP A 47 -2.16 10.87 -3.21
C TRP A 47 -1.51 12.23 -2.95
N ASP A 48 -0.82 12.79 -3.95
CA ASP A 48 -0.23 14.13 -3.84
C ASP A 48 -1.29 15.20 -3.61
N THR A 49 -2.42 15.11 -4.32
CA THR A 49 -3.55 16.03 -4.11
C THR A 49 -4.09 15.95 -2.70
N MET A 50 -4.26 14.76 -2.15
CA MET A 50 -4.75 14.59 -0.78
C MET A 50 -3.73 15.09 0.25
N PHE A 51 -2.46 14.72 0.11
CA PHE A 51 -1.43 15.13 1.06
C PHE A 51 -1.15 16.63 1.02
N TYR A 52 -0.90 17.18 -0.17
CA TYR A 52 -0.41 18.55 -0.31
C TYR A 52 -1.52 19.57 -0.64
N GLY A 53 -2.61 19.14 -1.26
CA GLY A 53 -3.72 20.00 -1.66
C GLY A 53 -4.89 20.03 -0.67
N LEU A 54 -5.15 18.92 0.05
CA LEU A 54 -6.34 18.76 0.90
C LEU A 54 -6.03 18.64 2.41
N ASN A 55 -4.86 19.09 2.84
CA ASN A 55 -4.46 19.13 4.26
C ASN A 55 -4.22 17.75 4.92
N MET A 56 -4.15 16.66 4.16
CA MET A 56 -3.91 15.33 4.75
C MET A 56 -2.52 15.24 5.39
N LEU A 57 -1.51 15.97 4.86
CA LEU A 57 -0.17 16.02 5.44
C LEU A 57 -0.17 16.56 6.88
N GLU A 58 -0.85 17.68 7.11
CA GLU A 58 -0.91 18.28 8.47
C GLU A 58 -1.70 17.38 9.43
N MET A 59 -2.79 16.78 8.99
CA MET A 59 -3.52 15.78 9.80
C MET A 59 -2.63 14.60 10.16
N THR A 60 -1.81 14.11 9.22
CA THR A 60 -0.85 13.03 9.46
C THR A 60 0.22 13.44 10.48
N ARG A 61 0.75 14.65 10.35
CA ARG A 61 1.71 15.22 11.30
C ARG A 61 1.14 15.30 12.72
N GLU A 62 -0.11 15.75 12.87
CA GLU A 62 -0.82 15.75 14.17
C GLU A 62 -0.89 14.35 14.78
N ILE A 63 -1.23 13.35 13.99
CA ILE A 63 -1.36 11.95 14.43
C ILE A 63 -0.01 11.40 14.90
N PHE A 64 1.04 11.58 14.10
CA PHE A 64 2.38 11.08 14.42
C PHE A 64 3.00 11.82 15.61
N ALA A 65 2.70 13.12 15.77
CA ALA A 65 3.17 13.92 16.90
C ALA A 65 2.69 13.36 18.25
N LYS A 66 1.47 12.80 18.33
CA LYS A 66 0.95 12.10 19.52
C LYS A 66 1.83 10.91 19.93
N LYS A 67 2.63 10.39 19.03
CA LYS A 67 3.55 9.27 19.27
C LYS A 67 5.01 9.72 19.43
N GLY A 68 5.29 11.02 19.46
CA GLY A 68 6.65 11.56 19.54
C GLY A 68 7.44 11.48 18.23
N LEU A 69 6.75 11.43 17.12
CA LEU A 69 7.29 11.33 15.77
C LEU A 69 6.89 12.55 14.93
N PHE A 70 7.69 12.90 13.95
CA PHE A 70 7.38 13.91 12.95
C PHE A 70 7.32 13.25 11.56
N TYR A 71 6.15 13.28 10.93
CA TYR A 71 5.96 12.82 9.56
C TYR A 71 6.41 13.92 8.60
N VAL A 72 7.53 13.72 7.89
CA VAL A 72 8.07 14.73 6.98
C VAL A 72 7.23 14.82 5.72
N GLY A 73 7.00 13.69 5.05
CA GLY A 73 6.18 13.63 3.86
C GLY A 73 6.13 12.22 3.23
N PRO A 74 5.17 12.00 2.32
CA PRO A 74 5.02 10.75 1.58
C PRO A 74 6.13 10.57 0.54
N ILE A 75 6.47 9.31 0.26
CA ILE A 75 7.40 8.90 -0.78
C ILE A 75 6.71 7.80 -1.59
N HIS A 76 6.40 8.08 -2.85
CA HIS A 76 5.71 7.13 -3.73
C HIS A 76 6.60 5.93 -4.06
N HIS A 77 6.00 4.76 -4.02
CA HIS A 77 6.56 3.51 -4.47
C HIS A 77 5.65 2.91 -5.56
N ASP A 78 5.93 1.69 -5.99
CA ASP A 78 5.08 0.99 -6.96
C ASP A 78 3.83 0.36 -6.31
N GLY A 79 3.01 -0.28 -7.15
CA GLY A 79 1.92 -1.13 -6.66
C GLY A 79 2.42 -2.52 -6.32
N ASN A 80 1.86 -3.10 -5.25
CA ASN A 80 2.14 -4.48 -4.88
C ASN A 80 1.49 -5.45 -5.86
N ILE A 81 2.23 -6.48 -6.27
CA ILE A 81 1.74 -7.52 -7.17
C ILE A 81 1.77 -8.88 -6.47
N ILE A 82 0.88 -9.77 -6.92
CA ILE A 82 0.82 -11.15 -6.42
C ILE A 82 1.52 -12.07 -7.42
N HIS A 83 2.46 -12.85 -6.91
CA HIS A 83 3.10 -13.93 -7.64
C HIS A 83 2.46 -15.25 -7.23
N SER A 84 2.05 -16.07 -8.21
CA SER A 84 1.29 -17.28 -7.96
C SER A 84 1.87 -18.50 -8.68
N LYS A 85 1.76 -19.67 -8.03
CA LYS A 85 1.99 -20.98 -8.66
C LYS A 85 0.81 -21.42 -9.51
N LYS A 86 -0.39 -20.94 -9.14
CA LYS A 86 -1.66 -21.29 -9.78
C LYS A 86 -2.16 -20.17 -10.68
N SER A 87 -2.87 -20.51 -11.74
CA SER A 87 -3.58 -19.55 -12.58
C SER A 87 -4.71 -18.87 -11.79
N VAL A 88 -4.86 -17.55 -11.98
CA VAL A 88 -5.97 -16.76 -11.42
C VAL A 88 -6.45 -15.81 -12.51
N GLU A 89 -7.52 -16.18 -13.18
CA GLU A 89 -8.14 -15.40 -14.26
C GLU A 89 -9.37 -14.64 -13.79
N THR A 90 -9.99 -15.11 -12.69
CA THR A 90 -11.17 -14.53 -12.06
C THR A 90 -11.01 -14.47 -10.54
N LEU A 91 -11.81 -13.65 -9.85
CA LEU A 91 -11.86 -13.64 -8.37
C LEU A 91 -12.31 -14.99 -7.79
N GLN A 92 -13.07 -15.79 -8.55
CA GLN A 92 -13.49 -17.12 -8.11
C GLN A 92 -12.31 -18.09 -7.99
N ASP A 93 -11.26 -17.92 -8.79
CA ASP A 93 -10.06 -18.77 -8.75
C ASP A 93 -9.25 -18.57 -7.46
N LEU A 94 -9.47 -17.47 -6.75
CA LEU A 94 -8.86 -17.20 -5.44
C LEU A 94 -9.38 -18.12 -4.34
N LYS A 95 -10.58 -18.70 -4.53
CA LYS A 95 -11.24 -19.50 -3.48
C LYS A 95 -10.41 -20.72 -3.08
N GLY A 96 -10.13 -20.83 -1.79
CA GLY A 96 -9.33 -21.91 -1.21
C GLY A 96 -7.82 -21.78 -1.41
N MET A 97 -7.35 -20.74 -2.10
CA MET A 97 -5.91 -20.46 -2.17
C MET A 97 -5.36 -20.03 -0.80
N LYS A 98 -4.13 -20.43 -0.53
CA LYS A 98 -3.34 -19.94 0.59
C LYS A 98 -2.40 -18.85 0.09
N ILE A 99 -2.61 -17.61 0.53
CA ILE A 99 -1.84 -16.47 0.03
C ILE A 99 -1.15 -15.75 1.19
N ARG A 100 0.15 -15.50 1.04
CA ARG A 100 0.88 -14.59 1.91
C ARG A 100 0.51 -13.15 1.54
N LEU A 101 -0.04 -12.41 2.51
CA LEU A 101 -0.43 -11.00 2.40
C LEU A 101 0.06 -10.21 3.63
N PRO A 102 0.12 -8.87 3.58
CA PRO A 102 0.59 -8.06 4.71
C PRO A 102 -0.32 -8.09 5.94
N GLY A 103 -1.49 -8.75 5.85
CA GLY A 103 -2.46 -8.80 6.94
C GLY A 103 -3.41 -7.58 6.95
N GLY A 104 -4.10 -7.38 8.08
CA GLY A 104 -4.96 -6.22 8.29
C GLY A 104 -6.09 -6.11 7.27
N MET A 105 -6.31 -4.91 6.74
CA MET A 105 -7.36 -4.61 5.75
C MET A 105 -7.20 -5.44 4.48
N VAL A 106 -5.97 -5.63 4.00
CA VAL A 106 -5.69 -6.41 2.78
C VAL A 106 -6.19 -7.85 2.95
N ALA A 107 -5.78 -8.52 4.03
CA ALA A 107 -6.21 -9.88 4.31
C ALA A 107 -7.74 -10.01 4.39
N GLN A 108 -8.40 -9.09 5.11
CA GLN A 108 -9.86 -9.11 5.26
C GLN A 108 -10.62 -9.00 3.93
N VAL A 109 -10.11 -8.23 2.96
CA VAL A 109 -10.75 -8.16 1.64
C VAL A 109 -10.57 -9.47 0.88
N PHE A 110 -9.38 -10.06 0.87
CA PHE A 110 -9.15 -11.34 0.18
C PHE A 110 -9.93 -12.50 0.82
N GLU A 111 -10.13 -12.50 2.12
CA GLU A 111 -10.96 -13.48 2.84
C GLU A 111 -12.43 -13.48 2.37
N LYS A 112 -12.96 -12.33 1.88
CA LYS A 112 -14.29 -12.28 1.25
C LYS A 112 -14.39 -13.13 -0.01
N PHE A 113 -13.26 -13.43 -0.65
CA PHE A 113 -13.16 -14.30 -1.83
C PHE A 113 -12.72 -15.73 -1.47
N GLY A 114 -12.73 -16.09 -0.19
CA GLY A 114 -12.41 -17.45 0.29
C GLY A 114 -10.92 -17.76 0.31
N VAL A 115 -10.07 -16.76 0.31
CA VAL A 115 -8.61 -16.93 0.48
C VAL A 115 -8.30 -17.24 1.95
N SER A 116 -7.38 -18.18 2.17
CA SER A 116 -6.73 -18.38 3.46
C SER A 116 -5.47 -17.52 3.52
N THR A 117 -5.50 -16.47 4.33
CA THR A 117 -4.39 -15.51 4.40
C THR A 117 -3.37 -15.91 5.48
N THR A 118 -2.10 -15.62 5.24
CA THR A 118 -1.04 -15.76 6.23
C THR A 118 -0.11 -14.56 6.18
N SER A 119 0.28 -14.05 7.35
CA SER A 119 1.23 -12.95 7.47
C SER A 119 2.60 -13.53 7.83
N LEU A 120 3.53 -13.43 6.90
CA LEU A 120 4.93 -13.86 7.03
C LEU A 120 5.83 -12.66 6.69
N PRO A 121 7.12 -12.68 7.05
CA PRO A 121 8.06 -11.65 6.61
C PRO A 121 7.97 -11.44 5.08
N SER A 122 7.92 -10.19 4.66
CA SER A 122 7.57 -9.82 3.27
C SER A 122 8.57 -10.35 2.24
N SER A 123 9.84 -10.36 2.56
CA SER A 123 10.93 -10.82 1.69
C SER A 123 11.17 -12.33 1.73
N ASP A 124 10.40 -13.09 2.51
CA ASP A 124 10.59 -14.52 2.67
C ASP A 124 9.81 -15.29 1.62
N ILE A 125 10.50 -15.79 0.57
CA ILE A 125 9.92 -16.63 -0.48
C ILE A 125 9.90 -18.13 -0.14
N TYR A 126 10.55 -18.53 0.95
CA TYR A 126 10.64 -19.93 1.35
C TYR A 126 9.28 -20.65 1.48
N PRO A 127 8.21 -20.03 2.01
CA PRO A 127 6.90 -20.65 2.03
C PRO A 127 6.32 -20.95 0.64
N LEU A 128 6.63 -20.13 -0.38
CA LEU A 128 6.31 -20.43 -1.78
C LEU A 128 7.11 -21.60 -2.28
N GLU A 129 8.43 -21.60 -2.09
CA GLU A 129 9.30 -22.68 -2.50
C GLU A 129 8.84 -24.04 -1.96
N LYS A 130 8.53 -24.11 -0.67
CA LYS A 130 8.03 -25.33 0.01
C LYS A 130 6.57 -25.67 -0.28
N GLY A 131 5.83 -24.81 -0.97
CA GLY A 131 4.41 -25.05 -1.26
C GLY A 131 3.46 -24.91 -0.05
N THR A 132 3.92 -24.24 1.02
CA THR A 132 3.09 -23.92 2.17
C THR A 132 2.02 -22.89 1.83
N VAL A 133 2.32 -22.00 0.88
CA VAL A 133 1.38 -21.05 0.27
C VAL A 133 1.37 -21.24 -1.25
N ASP A 134 0.24 -20.92 -1.88
CA ASP A 134 0.03 -21.00 -3.33
C ASP A 134 0.50 -19.73 -4.04
N ALA A 135 0.45 -18.61 -3.34
CA ALA A 135 0.83 -17.30 -3.85
C ALA A 135 1.36 -16.40 -2.72
N ALA A 136 2.09 -15.37 -3.11
CA ALA A 136 2.53 -14.34 -2.18
C ALA A 136 2.57 -12.99 -2.89
N ASP A 137 2.28 -11.95 -2.13
CA ASP A 137 2.50 -10.57 -2.54
C ASP A 137 3.84 -10.06 -2.03
N TYR A 138 4.35 -9.08 -2.73
CA TYR A 138 5.32 -8.12 -2.22
C TYR A 138 5.18 -6.82 -3.03
N VAL A 139 6.23 -6.04 -3.14
CA VAL A 139 6.26 -4.82 -3.95
C VAL A 139 6.23 -5.11 -5.46
N GLY A 140 6.69 -4.20 -6.29
CA GLY A 140 6.70 -4.38 -7.74
C GLY A 140 7.75 -5.34 -8.31
N PRO A 141 7.77 -5.52 -9.62
CA PRO A 141 8.57 -6.54 -10.31
C PRO A 141 10.05 -6.54 -10.01
N ALA A 142 10.70 -5.37 -9.87
CA ALA A 142 12.15 -5.30 -9.73
C ALA A 142 12.65 -6.01 -8.47
N ILE A 143 12.14 -5.60 -7.31
CA ILE A 143 12.53 -6.20 -6.03
C ILE A 143 12.10 -7.66 -5.97
N ASN A 144 10.90 -7.99 -6.46
CA ASN A 144 10.39 -9.34 -6.45
C ASN A 144 11.22 -10.29 -7.32
N TYR A 145 11.75 -9.80 -8.45
CA TYR A 145 12.68 -10.58 -9.28
C TYR A 145 13.98 -10.86 -8.54
N ASP A 146 14.56 -9.85 -7.89
CA ASP A 146 15.82 -9.99 -7.14
C ASP A 146 15.67 -10.91 -5.91
N LEU A 147 14.46 -11.00 -5.35
CA LEU A 147 14.12 -11.95 -4.28
C LEU A 147 13.88 -13.38 -4.77
N GLY A 148 13.89 -13.64 -6.10
CA GLY A 148 13.77 -14.98 -6.66
C GLY A 148 12.33 -15.45 -6.91
N PHE A 149 11.32 -14.57 -6.91
CA PHE A 149 9.92 -14.97 -7.19
C PHE A 149 9.78 -15.65 -8.57
N ALA A 150 10.59 -15.28 -9.55
CA ALA A 150 10.59 -15.89 -10.87
C ALA A 150 11.00 -17.38 -10.88
N GLU A 151 11.69 -17.83 -9.83
CA GLU A 151 12.16 -19.24 -9.72
C GLU A 151 11.09 -20.16 -9.11
N VAL A 152 10.13 -19.57 -8.38
CA VAL A 152 9.19 -20.34 -7.55
C VAL A 152 7.72 -20.12 -7.92
N THR A 153 7.43 -19.24 -8.89
CA THR A 153 6.07 -18.95 -9.36
C THR A 153 5.99 -18.92 -10.88
N ASN A 154 4.78 -19.17 -11.42
CA ASN A 154 4.54 -19.21 -12.87
C ASN A 154 3.69 -18.02 -13.35
N TYR A 155 3.04 -17.30 -12.43
CA TYR A 155 2.06 -16.27 -12.77
C TYR A 155 2.29 -14.99 -11.96
N ILE A 156 2.04 -13.86 -12.60
CA ILE A 156 1.86 -12.56 -11.98
C ILE A 156 0.40 -12.17 -12.15
N ILE A 157 -0.27 -11.84 -11.06
CA ILE A 157 -1.67 -11.44 -11.07
C ILE A 157 -1.73 -9.91 -11.00
N CYS A 158 -2.26 -9.31 -12.06
CA CYS A 158 -2.48 -7.87 -12.17
C CYS A 158 -3.98 -7.56 -12.19
N ALA A 159 -4.33 -6.33 -11.81
CA ALA A 159 -5.70 -5.85 -11.90
C ALA A 159 -5.95 -5.13 -13.24
N GLY A 160 -7.16 -5.31 -13.78
CA GLY A 160 -7.76 -4.44 -14.78
C GLY A 160 -6.97 -4.23 -16.07
N PRO A 161 -7.29 -3.14 -16.76
CA PRO A 161 -6.70 -2.80 -18.06
C PRO A 161 -5.20 -2.51 -17.97
N PRO A 162 -4.49 -2.45 -19.11
CA PRO A 162 -3.10 -2.04 -19.15
C PRO A 162 -2.87 -0.71 -18.40
N GLY A 163 -1.80 -0.66 -17.60
CA GLY A 163 -1.48 0.48 -16.74
C GLY A 163 -1.94 0.31 -15.29
N GLN A 164 -2.92 -0.54 -15.00
CA GLN A 164 -3.23 -0.97 -13.65
C GLN A 164 -2.45 -2.25 -13.33
N THR A 165 -1.62 -2.20 -12.32
CA THR A 165 -0.72 -3.31 -11.97
C THR A 165 -1.15 -4.07 -10.74
N SER A 166 -1.81 -3.42 -9.80
CA SER A 166 -2.21 -4.02 -8.54
C SER A 166 -3.72 -3.98 -8.34
N LEU A 167 -4.27 -5.10 -7.88
CA LEU A 167 -5.67 -5.21 -7.49
C LEU A 167 -5.94 -4.57 -6.13
N TYR A 168 -4.99 -4.63 -5.21
CA TYR A 168 -5.25 -4.39 -3.79
C TYR A 168 -4.41 -3.27 -3.19
N GLN A 169 -3.24 -2.98 -3.71
CA GLN A 169 -2.37 -1.87 -3.29
C GLN A 169 -1.76 -1.20 -4.53
N PRO A 170 -2.55 -0.38 -5.25
CA PRO A 170 -2.15 0.11 -6.57
C PRO A 170 -1.01 1.14 -6.54
N VAL A 171 -0.89 1.92 -5.47
CA VAL A 171 0.20 2.90 -5.28
C VAL A 171 0.67 2.82 -3.85
N ASP A 172 1.75 2.12 -3.58
CA ASP A 172 2.33 2.13 -2.25
C ASP A 172 2.98 3.47 -1.94
N VAL A 173 2.77 3.91 -0.71
CA VAL A 173 3.33 5.15 -0.19
C VAL A 173 4.16 4.82 1.04
N MET A 174 5.46 5.00 0.89
CA MET A 174 6.40 5.08 2.01
C MET A 174 6.39 6.50 2.58
N ASP A 175 7.10 6.72 3.66
CA ASP A 175 7.29 8.05 4.22
C ASP A 175 8.72 8.26 4.74
N LEU A 176 9.08 9.50 4.95
CA LEU A 176 10.17 9.83 5.88
C LEU A 176 9.55 10.26 7.19
N THR A 177 9.79 9.48 8.24
CA THR A 177 9.38 9.80 9.61
C THR A 177 10.58 9.94 10.52
N VAL A 178 10.62 11.00 11.31
CA VAL A 178 11.75 11.41 12.16
C VAL A 178 11.31 11.42 13.62
N ASN A 179 12.23 11.07 14.54
CA ASN A 179 12.03 11.29 15.96
C ASN A 179 11.76 12.78 16.23
N MET A 180 10.70 13.11 16.97
CA MET A 180 10.28 14.51 17.20
C MET A 180 11.38 15.37 17.85
N ARG A 181 12.16 14.81 18.78
CA ARG A 181 13.27 15.56 19.42
C ARG A 181 14.42 15.82 18.44
N ALA A 182 14.72 14.83 17.58
CA ALA A 182 15.72 15.00 16.53
C ALA A 182 15.28 16.06 15.52
N TRP A 183 14.01 16.02 15.09
CA TRP A 183 13.43 17.02 14.20
C TRP A 183 13.51 18.44 14.76
N LYS A 184 13.14 18.62 16.03
CA LYS A 184 13.15 19.94 16.70
C LYS A 184 14.54 20.52 16.89
N ARG A 185 15.62 19.73 16.79
CA ARG A 185 17.01 20.22 16.81
C ARG A 185 17.48 20.81 15.50
N LEU A 186 16.81 20.54 14.40
CA LEU A 186 17.10 21.15 13.11
C LEU A 186 16.67 22.61 13.10
N SER A 187 17.46 23.47 12.45
CA SER A 187 17.03 24.84 12.19
C SER A 187 15.79 24.84 11.28
N LYS A 188 14.99 25.91 11.33
CA LYS A 188 13.81 26.04 10.48
C LYS A 188 14.18 25.92 9.00
N GLN A 189 15.29 26.52 8.58
CA GLN A 189 15.81 26.40 7.22
C GLN A 189 16.09 24.93 6.85
N MET A 190 16.72 24.16 7.75
CA MET A 190 17.01 22.75 7.50
C MET A 190 15.71 21.90 7.47
N GLN A 191 14.76 22.18 8.34
CA GLN A 191 13.44 21.52 8.30
C GLN A 191 12.77 21.72 6.94
N THR A 192 12.67 22.97 6.48
CA THR A 192 12.09 23.30 5.16
C THR A 192 12.86 22.62 4.03
N PHE A 193 14.19 22.62 4.09
CA PHE A 193 15.02 21.94 3.08
C PHE A 193 14.71 20.44 3.03
N VAL A 194 14.64 19.75 4.17
CA VAL A 194 14.34 18.31 4.22
C VAL A 194 12.92 18.03 3.70
N GLU A 195 11.93 18.85 4.06
CA GLU A 195 10.55 18.71 3.56
C GLU A 195 10.49 18.81 2.03
N GLU A 196 11.17 19.79 1.44
CA GLU A 196 11.22 19.95 -0.03
C GLU A 196 12.02 18.83 -0.71
N GLN A 197 13.11 18.36 -0.07
CA GLN A 197 13.89 17.24 -0.63
C GLN A 197 13.09 15.93 -0.62
N VAL A 198 12.24 15.69 0.37
CA VAL A 198 11.36 14.50 0.38
C VAL A 198 10.39 14.52 -0.79
N LYS A 199 9.78 15.66 -1.12
CA LYS A 199 8.91 15.80 -2.31
C LYS A 199 9.68 15.50 -3.59
N THR A 200 10.85 16.11 -3.75
CA THR A 200 11.72 15.91 -4.92
C THR A 200 12.15 14.45 -5.03
N TYR A 201 12.59 13.86 -3.93
CA TYR A 201 13.00 12.46 -3.86
C TYR A 201 11.85 11.52 -4.22
N SER A 202 10.63 11.77 -3.73
CA SER A 202 9.45 10.97 -4.02
C SER A 202 9.24 10.79 -5.54
N VAL A 203 9.34 11.88 -6.31
CA VAL A 203 9.19 11.84 -7.77
C VAL A 203 10.32 11.03 -8.42
N TYR A 204 11.57 11.32 -8.09
CA TYR A 204 12.71 10.60 -8.66
C TYR A 204 12.74 9.13 -8.27
N HIS A 205 12.39 8.82 -7.02
CA HIS A 205 12.29 7.45 -6.55
C HIS A 205 11.25 6.68 -7.36
N TYR A 206 10.04 7.22 -7.47
CA TYR A 206 8.96 6.58 -8.24
C TYR A 206 9.36 6.31 -9.70
N VAL A 207 9.93 7.30 -10.38
CA VAL A 207 10.37 7.15 -11.78
C VAL A 207 11.44 6.07 -11.92
N ASN A 208 12.41 6.02 -11.01
CA ASN A 208 13.45 5.00 -11.03
C ASN A 208 12.89 3.60 -10.74
N VAL A 209 11.96 3.48 -9.81
CA VAL A 209 11.26 2.22 -9.50
C VAL A 209 10.49 1.73 -10.72
N GLN A 210 9.73 2.61 -11.41
CA GLN A 210 8.98 2.23 -12.62
C GLN A 210 9.92 1.76 -13.75
N LYS A 211 11.06 2.43 -13.95
CA LYS A 211 12.09 2.01 -14.90
C LYS A 211 12.64 0.62 -14.57
N ALA A 212 12.97 0.38 -13.29
CA ALA A 212 13.47 -0.91 -12.84
C ALA A 212 12.42 -2.02 -12.99
N ASN A 213 11.15 -1.72 -12.66
CA ASN A 213 10.03 -2.65 -12.80
C ASN A 213 9.79 -3.07 -14.26
N SER A 214 9.89 -2.14 -15.21
CA SER A 214 9.76 -2.45 -16.63
C SER A 214 10.84 -3.45 -17.08
N ALA A 215 12.09 -3.20 -16.73
CA ALA A 215 13.19 -4.11 -17.06
C ALA A 215 13.07 -5.49 -16.36
N ALA A 216 12.60 -5.52 -15.13
CA ALA A 216 12.38 -6.77 -14.39
C ALA A 216 11.21 -7.58 -14.98
N MET A 217 10.15 -6.91 -15.43
CA MET A 217 9.02 -7.58 -16.07
C MET A 217 9.48 -8.32 -17.35
N GLU A 218 10.35 -7.72 -18.16
CA GLU A 218 10.94 -8.42 -19.33
C GLU A 218 11.71 -9.68 -18.91
N LYS A 219 12.43 -9.63 -17.77
CA LYS A 219 13.12 -10.81 -17.23
C LYS A 219 12.13 -11.89 -16.78
N PHE A 220 11.04 -11.55 -16.09
CA PHE A 220 9.99 -12.50 -15.74
C PHE A 220 9.41 -13.18 -16.97
N LEU A 221 9.06 -12.40 -18.00
CA LEU A 221 8.51 -12.92 -19.25
C LEU A 221 9.51 -13.84 -19.98
N SER A 222 10.80 -13.50 -20.00
CA SER A 222 11.83 -14.32 -20.63
C SER A 222 12.04 -15.67 -19.91
N LYS A 223 11.70 -15.76 -18.62
CA LYS A 223 11.67 -17.01 -17.84
C LYS A 223 10.36 -17.80 -18.00
N GLY A 224 9.42 -17.30 -18.80
CA GLY A 224 8.14 -17.99 -19.05
C GLY A 224 7.04 -17.64 -18.06
N THR A 225 7.22 -16.66 -17.16
CA THR A 225 6.17 -16.16 -16.28
C THR A 225 5.02 -15.59 -17.11
N LYS A 226 3.79 -15.96 -16.78
CA LYS A 226 2.58 -15.48 -17.44
C LYS A 226 1.94 -14.35 -16.63
N VAL A 227 1.62 -13.25 -17.29
CA VAL A 227 0.86 -12.14 -16.66
C VAL A 227 -0.62 -12.37 -16.90
N GLN A 228 -1.37 -12.53 -15.82
CA GLN A 228 -2.82 -12.64 -15.83
C GLN A 228 -3.44 -11.34 -15.35
N ARG A 229 -4.51 -10.91 -16.00
CA ARG A 229 -5.22 -9.67 -15.65
C ARG A 229 -6.68 -9.99 -15.38
N LEU A 230 -7.14 -9.57 -14.23
CA LEU A 230 -8.57 -9.60 -13.91
C LEU A 230 -9.31 -8.60 -14.79
N SER A 231 -10.53 -8.94 -15.19
CA SER A 231 -11.36 -8.04 -16.00
C SER A 231 -11.80 -6.79 -15.25
N ALA A 232 -12.29 -5.79 -15.96
CA ALA A 232 -12.83 -4.58 -15.34
C ALA A 232 -14.00 -4.89 -14.40
N GLU A 233 -14.82 -5.86 -14.75
CA GLU A 233 -15.96 -6.33 -13.91
C GLU A 233 -15.46 -6.95 -12.62
N GLU A 234 -14.42 -7.78 -12.67
CA GLU A 234 -13.77 -8.37 -11.50
C GLU A 234 -13.20 -7.29 -10.57
N VAL A 235 -12.55 -6.26 -11.13
CA VAL A 235 -12.03 -5.12 -10.36
C VAL A 235 -13.16 -4.36 -9.65
N VAL A 236 -14.30 -4.15 -10.32
CA VAL A 236 -15.49 -3.54 -9.71
C VAL A 236 -16.05 -4.41 -8.59
N GLN A 237 -16.10 -5.73 -8.76
CA GLN A 237 -16.53 -6.64 -7.69
C GLN A 237 -15.59 -6.63 -6.50
N PHE A 238 -14.28 -6.61 -6.74
CA PHE A 238 -13.28 -6.49 -5.67
C PHE A 238 -13.47 -5.18 -4.89
N ARG A 239 -13.68 -4.06 -5.57
CA ARG A 239 -13.94 -2.76 -4.93
C ARG A 239 -15.22 -2.80 -4.08
N LYS A 240 -16.30 -3.37 -4.59
CA LYS A 240 -17.55 -3.53 -3.81
C LYS A 240 -17.35 -4.32 -2.52
N ALA A 241 -16.48 -5.32 -2.53
CA ALA A 241 -16.14 -6.07 -1.32
C ALA A 241 -15.22 -5.28 -0.37
N ALA A 242 -14.34 -4.41 -0.90
CA ALA A 242 -13.38 -3.63 -0.12
C ALA A 242 -14.03 -2.43 0.59
N VAL A 243 -14.95 -1.72 -0.06
CA VAL A 243 -15.54 -0.47 0.46
C VAL A 243 -16.14 -0.63 1.87
N PRO A 244 -16.97 -1.62 2.20
CA PRO A 244 -17.46 -1.80 3.56
C PRO A 244 -16.34 -1.98 4.59
N ILE A 245 -15.26 -2.66 4.22
CA ILE A 245 -14.11 -2.89 5.10
C ILE A 245 -13.36 -1.59 5.37
N TRP A 246 -13.29 -0.65 4.41
CA TRP A 246 -12.72 0.68 4.65
C TRP A 246 -13.44 1.39 5.80
N TYR A 247 -14.79 1.35 5.82
CA TYR A 247 -15.58 1.95 6.89
C TYR A 247 -15.38 1.26 8.24
N GLU A 248 -15.21 -0.06 8.26
CA GLU A 248 -14.88 -0.79 9.49
C GLU A 248 -13.54 -0.31 10.08
N TRP A 249 -12.54 -0.09 9.20
CA TRP A 249 -11.23 0.42 9.63
C TRP A 249 -11.28 1.89 10.02
N ALA A 250 -12.02 2.70 9.30
CA ALA A 250 -12.21 4.11 9.63
C ALA A 250 -12.84 4.33 11.02
N LYS A 251 -13.69 3.41 11.47
CA LYS A 251 -14.35 3.47 12.80
C LYS A 251 -13.44 3.06 13.96
N LYS A 252 -12.24 2.57 13.73
CA LYS A 252 -11.35 2.11 14.81
C LYS A 252 -10.91 3.23 15.75
N ASP A 253 -10.71 4.43 15.24
CA ASP A 253 -10.48 5.62 16.05
C ASP A 253 -10.87 6.92 15.31
N LYS A 254 -10.86 8.04 16.04
CA LYS A 254 -11.21 9.36 15.49
C LYS A 254 -10.22 9.82 14.40
N ASP A 255 -8.95 9.50 14.51
CA ASP A 255 -7.95 9.91 13.55
C ASP A 255 -8.10 9.13 12.23
N ALA A 256 -8.39 7.83 12.31
CA ALA A 256 -8.73 7.00 11.13
C ALA A 256 -9.98 7.53 10.42
N SER A 257 -11.02 7.87 11.20
CA SER A 257 -12.26 8.46 10.68
C SER A 257 -12.01 9.78 9.96
N ARG A 258 -11.18 10.67 10.53
CA ARG A 258 -10.86 11.98 9.94
C ARG A 258 -10.10 11.83 8.61
N ILE A 259 -9.07 10.99 8.57
CA ILE A 259 -8.28 10.76 7.35
C ILE A 259 -9.15 10.12 6.27
N PHE A 260 -9.89 9.08 6.61
CA PHE A 260 -10.74 8.41 5.63
C PHE A 260 -11.87 9.32 5.12
N LYS A 261 -12.46 10.16 5.97
CA LYS A 261 -13.47 11.13 5.54
C LYS A 261 -12.95 12.06 4.44
N LEU A 262 -11.74 12.60 4.60
CA LEU A 262 -11.09 13.41 3.58
C LEU A 262 -10.93 12.64 2.27
N GLN A 263 -10.45 11.40 2.34
CA GLN A 263 -10.26 10.53 1.17
C GLN A 263 -11.60 10.16 0.51
N GLN A 264 -12.62 9.84 1.31
CA GLN A 264 -13.96 9.57 0.81
C GLN A 264 -14.54 10.76 0.05
N ASP A 265 -14.45 11.97 0.61
CA ASP A 265 -14.95 13.18 -0.04
C ASP A 265 -14.22 13.47 -1.35
N PHE A 266 -12.91 13.23 -1.37
CA PHE A 266 -12.11 13.32 -2.58
C PHE A 266 -12.53 12.30 -3.64
N MET A 267 -12.71 11.03 -3.27
CA MET A 267 -13.11 9.96 -4.18
C MET A 267 -14.54 10.13 -4.72
N LEU A 268 -15.45 10.70 -3.92
CA LEU A 268 -16.84 10.98 -4.31
C LEU A 268 -16.97 12.26 -5.15
N ASN A 269 -15.91 13.09 -5.23
CA ASN A 269 -15.98 14.29 -6.05
C ASN A 269 -16.27 13.91 -7.52
N PRO A 270 -17.28 14.52 -8.17
CA PRO A 270 -17.66 14.17 -9.54
C PRO A 270 -16.53 14.33 -10.57
N TYR A 271 -15.57 15.20 -10.33
CA TYR A 271 -14.37 15.35 -11.17
C TYR A 271 -13.46 14.11 -11.07
N MET A 272 -13.34 13.52 -9.90
CA MET A 272 -12.55 12.30 -9.69
C MET A 272 -13.27 11.06 -10.19
N GLY A 273 -14.58 10.96 -9.92
CA GLY A 273 -15.43 9.86 -10.38
C GLY A 273 -14.96 8.46 -9.94
N TYR A 274 -14.22 8.39 -8.81
CA TYR A 274 -13.63 7.14 -8.32
C TYR A 274 -14.66 6.28 -7.58
N LEU A 275 -15.49 6.92 -6.77
CA LEU A 275 -16.65 6.35 -6.08
C LEU A 275 -17.92 7.08 -6.48
N THR A 276 -19.04 6.37 -6.41
CA THR A 276 -20.39 6.93 -6.55
C THR A 276 -21.13 6.86 -5.23
N GLU A 277 -22.20 7.62 -5.07
CA GLU A 277 -23.09 7.52 -3.92
C GLU A 277 -23.68 6.12 -3.75
N ALA A 278 -23.83 5.37 -4.85
CA ALA A 278 -24.31 3.99 -4.82
C ALA A 278 -23.30 3.05 -4.14
N ASP A 279 -22.00 3.28 -4.32
CA ASP A 279 -20.94 2.45 -3.73
C ASP A 279 -20.87 2.58 -2.20
N VAL A 280 -21.31 3.72 -1.65
CA VAL A 280 -21.25 4.03 -0.21
C VAL A 280 -22.62 4.04 0.45
N LYS A 281 -23.69 3.69 -0.28
CA LYS A 281 -25.06 3.73 0.21
C LYS A 281 -25.23 2.87 1.48
N GLY A 282 -25.73 3.50 2.54
CA GLY A 282 -25.98 2.84 3.82
C GLY A 282 -24.74 2.72 4.73
N LEU A 283 -23.55 3.07 4.24
CA LEU A 283 -22.32 3.09 5.04
C LEU A 283 -22.21 4.46 5.74
N LYS A 284 -21.82 4.46 7.01
CA LYS A 284 -21.66 5.67 7.84
C LYS A 284 -20.34 5.60 8.60
N LEU A 285 -19.66 6.72 8.71
CA LEU A 285 -18.48 6.94 9.58
C LEU A 285 -18.90 7.17 11.02
#